data_20cd35f3bcc90933aad1fab3fb92be6d
#
_entry.id   20cd35f3bcc90933aad1fab3fb92be6d
#
_cell.length_a   1.000
_cell.length_b   1.000
_cell.length_c   1.000
_cell.angle_alpha   90.00
_cell.angle_beta   90.00
_cell.angle_gamma   90.00
#
_symmetry.space_group_name_H-M   'P 1'
#
loop_
_entity.id
_entity.type
_entity.pdbx_description
1 polymer ?
#
loop_
_entity_poly.entity_id
_entity_poly.type
_entity_poly.pdbx_seq_one_letter_code
_entity_poly.pdbx_strand_id
1 'polypeptide(L)'
;LLDESTLRHNQDCIKKQLAKFLDFDSEAPNAAKLVNNYDWMKGYSFLNFIRDIGKHITVNYMMAKDSVKKRLSRESSVGMSFTEFSYQLLQGYDYLYLYEHEGCRLQMGGTDQWGNITTGTELIRRTLGGEAYALTCPLITKADGGKFGKTESGNIWLDRRYTSPYKFYQFWLNVSDADAAKYILSLI
;
A
#
# COMPACT_ATOMS: atom_id res chain seq x y z
N LEU A 1 5.96 10.77 16.20
CA LEU A 1 6.29 9.43 15.74
C LEU A 1 5.57 8.44 16.64
N LEU A 2 4.98 7.38 16.04
CA LEU A 2 4.38 6.28 16.78
C LEU A 2 5.49 5.47 17.44
N ASP A 3 5.31 5.10 18.70
CA ASP A 3 6.15 4.11 19.35
C ASP A 3 5.78 2.67 18.90
N GLU A 4 6.65 1.71 19.20
CA GLU A 4 6.45 0.33 18.77
C GLU A 4 5.16 -0.29 19.37
N SER A 5 4.83 0.05 20.61
CA SER A 5 3.63 -0.47 21.27
C SER A 5 2.35 0.00 20.59
N THR A 6 2.28 1.28 20.24
CA THR A 6 1.16 1.86 19.48
C THR A 6 1.07 1.26 18.08
N LEU A 7 2.21 1.05 17.42
CA LEU A 7 2.25 0.43 16.10
C LEU A 7 1.70 -1.00 16.13
N ARG A 8 2.11 -1.81 17.10
CA ARG A 8 1.61 -3.19 17.29
C ARG A 8 0.11 -3.21 17.61
N HIS A 9 -0.33 -2.31 18.50
CA HIS A 9 -1.74 -2.16 18.82
C HIS A 9 -2.58 -1.83 17.55
N ASN A 10 -2.13 -0.90 16.74
CA ASN A 10 -2.81 -0.54 15.49
C ASN A 10 -2.83 -1.70 14.50
N GLN A 11 -1.73 -2.45 14.38
CA GLN A 11 -1.65 -3.66 13.56
C GLN A 11 -2.70 -4.70 14.00
N ASP A 12 -2.82 -4.96 15.30
CA ASP A 12 -3.81 -5.88 15.84
C ASP A 12 -5.25 -5.42 15.58
N CYS A 13 -5.51 -4.12 15.69
CA CYS A 13 -6.81 -3.55 15.38
C CYS A 13 -7.18 -3.72 13.90
N ILE A 14 -6.22 -3.54 12.99
CA ILE A 14 -6.41 -3.76 11.55
C ILE A 14 -6.63 -5.27 11.28
N LYS A 15 -5.80 -6.15 11.87
CA LYS A 15 -5.96 -7.60 11.72
C LYS A 15 -7.36 -8.06 12.12
N LYS A 16 -7.89 -7.58 13.25
CA LYS A 16 -9.26 -7.91 13.73
C LYS A 16 -10.35 -7.49 12.74
N GLN A 17 -10.16 -6.39 12.02
CA GLN A 17 -11.11 -5.95 11.00
C GLN A 17 -11.01 -6.82 9.74
N LEU A 18 -9.80 -7.11 9.28
CA LEU A 18 -9.54 -7.93 8.09
C LEU A 18 -9.92 -9.40 8.30
N ALA A 19 -9.83 -9.91 9.53
CA ALA A 19 -10.21 -11.29 9.89
C ALA A 19 -11.71 -11.60 9.67
N LYS A 20 -12.53 -10.60 9.39
CA LYS A 20 -13.92 -10.81 8.93
C LYS A 20 -14.00 -11.32 7.49
N PHE A 21 -12.95 -11.14 6.70
CA PHE A 21 -12.92 -11.44 5.26
C PHE A 21 -11.80 -12.40 4.87
N LEU A 22 -10.74 -12.44 5.68
CA LEU A 22 -9.54 -13.21 5.42
C LEU A 22 -9.30 -14.20 6.56
N ASP A 23 -8.88 -15.39 6.22
CA ASP A 23 -8.48 -16.41 7.16
C ASP A 23 -7.01 -16.22 7.55
N PHE A 24 -6.78 -15.84 8.81
CA PHE A 24 -5.43 -15.67 9.39
C PHE A 24 -5.04 -16.79 10.33
N ASP A 25 -5.95 -17.70 10.65
CA ASP A 25 -5.82 -18.59 11.81
C ASP A 25 -5.73 -20.06 11.41
N SER A 26 -6.07 -20.43 10.17
CA SER A 26 -5.94 -21.79 9.70
C SER A 26 -4.53 -22.11 9.17
N GLU A 27 -4.23 -23.40 9.05
CA GLU A 27 -3.01 -23.91 8.39
C GLU A 27 -3.22 -24.15 6.87
N ALA A 28 -4.29 -23.59 6.31
CA ALA A 28 -4.57 -23.74 4.88
C ALA A 28 -3.44 -23.12 4.02
N PRO A 29 -3.10 -23.71 2.86
CA PRO A 29 -2.03 -23.20 2.01
C PRO A 29 -2.25 -21.76 1.53
N ASN A 30 -3.50 -21.30 1.54
CA ASN A 30 -3.92 -19.95 1.17
C ASN A 30 -4.32 -19.07 2.35
N ALA A 31 -3.98 -19.48 3.59
CA ALA A 31 -4.21 -18.64 4.77
C ALA A 31 -3.47 -17.31 4.63
N ALA A 32 -4.12 -16.22 5.06
CA ALA A 32 -3.56 -14.89 5.00
C ALA A 32 -2.49 -14.70 6.09
N LYS A 33 -1.44 -13.95 5.76
CA LYS A 33 -0.43 -13.50 6.72
C LYS A 33 -0.44 -11.98 6.83
N LEU A 34 -0.45 -11.44 8.03
CA LEU A 34 -0.22 -10.02 8.28
C LEU A 34 1.23 -9.84 8.72
N VAL A 35 2.01 -9.16 7.91
CA VAL A 35 3.43 -8.89 8.17
C VAL A 35 3.65 -7.39 8.42
N ASN A 36 4.74 -7.06 9.11
CA ASN A 36 5.12 -5.68 9.38
C ASN A 36 6.56 -5.46 8.95
N ASN A 37 6.81 -4.52 8.05
CA ASN A 37 8.13 -4.24 7.54
C ASN A 37 9.11 -3.75 8.63
N TYR A 38 8.62 -3.24 9.75
CA TYR A 38 9.46 -2.94 10.91
C TYR A 38 10.28 -4.15 11.37
N ASP A 39 9.75 -5.38 11.23
CA ASP A 39 10.40 -6.60 11.70
C ASP A 39 11.72 -6.90 10.99
N TRP A 40 11.81 -6.58 9.69
CA TRP A 40 13.05 -6.74 8.92
C TRP A 40 13.85 -5.43 8.77
N MET A 41 13.19 -4.27 8.86
CA MET A 41 13.87 -2.98 8.70
C MET A 41 14.59 -2.53 9.97
N LYS A 42 14.08 -2.85 11.18
CA LYS A 42 14.64 -2.36 12.45
C LYS A 42 16.11 -2.74 12.69
N GLY A 43 16.53 -3.86 12.13
CA GLY A 43 17.93 -4.33 12.22
C GLY A 43 18.84 -3.77 11.12
N TYR A 44 18.30 -3.04 10.16
CA TYR A 44 19.04 -2.54 9.02
C TYR A 44 19.62 -1.16 9.30
N SER A 45 20.95 -1.04 9.39
CA SER A 45 21.55 0.30 9.53
C SER A 45 21.39 1.08 8.22
N PHE A 46 21.31 2.41 8.31
CA PHE A 46 21.24 3.27 7.14
C PHE A 46 22.40 3.06 6.17
N LEU A 47 23.62 2.90 6.69
CA LEU A 47 24.80 2.67 5.84
C LEU A 47 24.73 1.33 5.10
N ASN A 48 24.29 0.27 5.79
CA ASN A 48 24.11 -1.03 5.16
C ASN A 48 23.01 -0.99 4.10
N PHE A 49 21.89 -0.32 4.39
CA PHE A 49 20.79 -0.18 3.43
C PHE A 49 21.25 0.53 2.14
N ILE A 50 21.95 1.66 2.27
CA ILE A 50 22.50 2.37 1.10
C ILE A 50 23.50 1.51 0.32
N ARG A 51 24.40 0.82 1.03
CA ARG A 51 25.41 -0.04 0.39
C ARG A 51 24.77 -1.23 -0.32
N ASP A 52 23.82 -1.91 0.32
CA ASP A 52 23.34 -3.22 -0.16
C ASP A 52 22.17 -3.07 -1.12
N ILE A 53 21.28 -2.10 -0.90
CA ILE A 53 20.08 -1.87 -1.69
C ILE A 53 20.21 -0.65 -2.60
N GLY A 54 20.66 0.49 -2.05
CA GLY A 54 20.75 1.75 -2.79
C GLY A 54 21.57 1.68 -4.08
N LYS A 55 22.65 0.89 -4.09
CA LYS A 55 23.51 0.71 -5.27
C LYS A 55 22.80 0.11 -6.48
N HIS A 56 21.70 -0.61 -6.29
CA HIS A 56 21.00 -1.30 -7.38
C HIS A 56 19.99 -0.41 -8.11
N ILE A 57 19.60 0.72 -7.53
CA ILE A 57 18.61 1.66 -8.12
C ILE A 57 19.28 3.02 -8.33
N THR A 58 19.32 3.48 -9.58
CA THR A 58 19.92 4.78 -9.90
C THR A 58 18.96 5.92 -9.55
N VAL A 59 19.51 7.08 -9.19
CA VAL A 59 18.72 8.31 -8.97
C VAL A 59 17.90 8.66 -10.23
N ASN A 60 18.48 8.50 -11.43
CA ASN A 60 17.75 8.74 -12.68
C ASN A 60 16.51 7.84 -12.82
N TYR A 61 16.60 6.57 -12.43
CA TYR A 61 15.45 5.67 -12.41
C TYR A 61 14.36 6.17 -11.44
N MET A 62 14.76 6.58 -10.24
CA MET A 62 13.83 7.10 -9.23
C MET A 62 13.15 8.39 -9.69
N MET A 63 13.92 9.31 -10.29
CA MET A 63 13.43 10.58 -10.80
C MET A 63 12.52 10.44 -12.03
N ALA A 64 12.65 9.35 -12.78
CA ALA A 64 11.81 9.08 -13.95
C ALA A 64 10.37 8.69 -13.61
N LYS A 65 10.06 8.39 -12.35
CA LYS A 65 8.70 8.05 -11.90
C LYS A 65 7.77 9.26 -11.99
N ASP A 66 6.54 9.06 -12.48
CA ASP A 66 5.58 10.16 -12.69
C ASP A 66 5.21 10.88 -11.39
N SER A 67 5.12 10.16 -10.27
CA SER A 67 4.89 10.75 -8.95
C SER A 67 6.00 11.69 -8.54
N VAL A 68 7.25 11.35 -8.84
CA VAL A 68 8.43 12.19 -8.55
C VAL A 68 8.48 13.38 -9.50
N LYS A 69 8.31 13.15 -10.83
CA LYS A 69 8.29 14.22 -11.83
C LYS A 69 7.28 15.30 -11.50
N LYS A 70 6.04 14.92 -11.15
CA LYS A 70 4.98 15.86 -10.78
C LYS A 70 5.36 16.72 -9.56
N ARG A 71 6.05 16.15 -8.57
CA ARG A 71 6.48 16.87 -7.36
C ARG A 71 7.70 17.75 -7.58
N LEU A 72 8.58 17.38 -8.51
CA LEU A 72 9.78 18.15 -8.87
C LEU A 72 9.53 19.16 -10.01
N SER A 73 8.35 19.16 -10.62
CA SER A 73 7.99 20.14 -11.64
C SER A 73 7.89 21.55 -11.05
N ARG A 74 8.17 22.57 -11.86
CA ARG A 74 8.07 24.00 -11.46
C ARG A 74 6.66 24.43 -11.07
N GLU A 75 5.64 23.64 -11.41
CA GLU A 75 4.24 23.89 -11.07
C GLU A 75 3.90 23.44 -9.64
N SER A 76 4.75 22.63 -9.02
CA SER A 76 4.56 22.22 -7.62
C SER A 76 5.08 23.30 -6.68
N SER A 77 4.19 23.87 -5.86
CA SER A 77 4.55 24.84 -4.82
C SER A 77 5.28 24.19 -3.62
N VAL A 78 5.24 22.86 -3.52
CA VAL A 78 5.81 22.10 -2.40
C VAL A 78 6.82 21.10 -2.97
N GLY A 79 8.08 21.23 -2.56
CA GLY A 79 9.15 20.30 -2.92
C GLY A 79 8.91 18.90 -2.37
N MET A 80 9.76 17.95 -2.75
CA MET A 80 9.76 16.58 -2.25
C MET A 80 10.83 16.43 -1.16
N SER A 81 10.45 15.90 0.00
CA SER A 81 11.42 15.59 1.05
C SER A 81 12.26 14.36 0.69
N PHE A 82 13.44 14.24 1.32
CA PHE A 82 14.26 13.03 1.17
C PHE A 82 13.50 11.76 1.59
N THR A 83 12.69 11.85 2.64
CA THR A 83 11.84 10.73 3.10
C THR A 83 10.86 10.28 2.02
N GLU A 84 10.14 11.22 1.39
CA GLU A 84 9.22 10.90 0.29
C GLU A 84 9.96 10.31 -0.93
N PHE A 85 11.13 10.86 -1.25
CA PHE A 85 11.94 10.38 -2.38
C PHE A 85 12.46 8.98 -2.14
N SER A 86 12.95 8.68 -0.94
CA SER A 86 13.51 7.38 -0.57
C SER A 86 12.43 6.30 -0.30
N TYR A 87 11.17 6.71 -0.06
CA TYR A 87 10.08 5.79 0.25
C TYR A 87 9.89 4.70 -0.81
N GLN A 88 10.03 5.03 -2.09
CA GLN A 88 9.97 4.06 -3.17
C GLN A 88 11.03 2.97 -3.04
N LEU A 89 12.21 3.30 -2.50
CA LEU A 89 13.28 2.32 -2.30
C LEU A 89 13.00 1.43 -1.08
N LEU A 90 12.41 1.99 -0.01
CA LEU A 90 12.00 1.23 1.16
C LEU A 90 10.92 0.21 0.81
N GLN A 91 9.86 0.63 0.12
CA GLN A 91 8.80 -0.29 -0.32
C GLN A 91 9.30 -1.28 -1.37
N GLY A 92 10.23 -0.87 -2.21
CA GLY A 92 10.89 -1.77 -3.16
C GLY A 92 11.67 -2.88 -2.44
N TYR A 93 12.35 -2.55 -1.35
CA TYR A 93 13.03 -3.53 -0.51
C TYR A 93 12.05 -4.45 0.24
N ASP A 94 10.92 -3.93 0.73
CA ASP A 94 9.88 -4.78 1.31
C ASP A 94 9.44 -5.87 0.34
N TYR A 95 9.27 -5.53 -0.94
CA TYR A 95 8.90 -6.51 -1.96
C TYR A 95 10.04 -7.53 -2.23
N LEU A 96 11.29 -7.07 -2.30
CA LEU A 96 12.45 -7.95 -2.42
C LEU A 96 12.53 -8.92 -1.23
N TYR A 97 12.37 -8.43 -0.01
CA TYR A 97 12.36 -9.25 1.20
C TYR A 97 11.27 -10.33 1.18
N LEU A 98 10.03 -9.92 0.86
CA LEU A 98 8.91 -10.85 0.77
C LEU A 98 9.08 -11.87 -0.37
N TYR A 99 9.71 -11.48 -1.46
CA TYR A 99 10.04 -12.39 -2.56
C TYR A 99 11.02 -13.47 -2.10
N GLU A 100 12.09 -13.10 -1.38
CA GLU A 100 13.12 -14.02 -0.92
C GLU A 100 12.64 -14.93 0.22
N HIS A 101 11.88 -14.39 1.17
CA HIS A 101 11.57 -15.08 2.42
C HIS A 101 10.16 -15.70 2.46
N GLU A 102 9.22 -15.15 1.71
CA GLU A 102 7.83 -15.59 1.70
C GLU A 102 7.36 -16.09 0.31
N GLY A 103 8.23 -16.08 -0.69
CA GLY A 103 7.89 -16.49 -2.05
C GLY A 103 6.87 -15.57 -2.74
N CYS A 104 6.72 -14.34 -2.27
CA CYS A 104 5.77 -13.37 -2.81
C CYS A 104 6.18 -12.93 -4.22
N ARG A 105 5.36 -13.21 -5.23
CA ARG A 105 5.65 -12.90 -6.64
C ARG A 105 4.78 -11.82 -7.25
N LEU A 106 3.70 -11.42 -6.59
CA LEU A 106 2.79 -10.37 -7.03
C LEU A 106 2.59 -9.35 -5.91
N GLN A 107 2.83 -8.08 -6.18
CA GLN A 107 2.44 -6.97 -5.30
C GLN A 107 1.31 -6.19 -5.96
N MET A 108 0.27 -5.90 -5.17
CA MET A 108 -0.93 -5.19 -5.63
C MET A 108 -1.13 -3.90 -4.84
N GLY A 109 -1.76 -2.90 -5.46
CA GLY A 109 -2.11 -1.64 -4.80
C GLY A 109 -2.97 -0.72 -5.66
N GLY A 110 -3.19 0.50 -5.20
CA GLY A 110 -3.78 1.55 -6.02
C GLY A 110 -2.81 2.06 -7.09
N THR A 111 -3.32 2.76 -8.10
CA THR A 111 -2.49 3.32 -9.19
C THR A 111 -1.42 4.29 -8.69
N ASP A 112 -1.64 4.94 -7.54
CA ASP A 112 -0.67 5.79 -6.85
C ASP A 112 0.56 5.01 -6.36
N GLN A 113 0.45 3.68 -6.17
CA GLN A 113 1.52 2.79 -5.72
C GLN A 113 2.38 2.24 -6.86
N TRP A 114 2.02 2.47 -8.12
CA TRP A 114 2.71 1.90 -9.28
C TRP A 114 4.23 2.11 -9.26
N GLY A 115 4.66 3.35 -8.96
CA GLY A 115 6.07 3.70 -8.90
C GLY A 115 6.85 2.93 -7.83
N ASN A 116 6.25 2.74 -6.66
CA ASN A 116 6.86 2.02 -5.54
C ASN A 116 6.92 0.52 -5.84
N ILE A 117 5.81 -0.08 -6.30
CA ILE A 117 5.73 -1.52 -6.62
C ILE A 117 6.72 -1.89 -7.72
N THR A 118 6.78 -1.11 -8.80
CA THR A 118 7.71 -1.36 -9.91
C THR A 118 9.18 -1.16 -9.53
N THR A 119 9.48 -0.39 -8.48
CA THR A 119 10.83 -0.33 -7.93
C THR A 119 11.20 -1.67 -7.28
N GLY A 120 10.24 -2.34 -6.63
CA GLY A 120 10.44 -3.68 -6.10
C GLY A 120 10.69 -4.74 -7.18
N THR A 121 9.90 -4.74 -8.25
CA THR A 121 10.14 -5.68 -9.38
C THR A 121 11.51 -5.47 -10.01
N GLU A 122 11.94 -4.21 -10.13
CA GLU A 122 13.27 -3.89 -10.67
C GLU A 122 14.40 -4.28 -9.71
N LEU A 123 14.24 -4.11 -8.39
CA LEU A 123 15.19 -4.61 -7.39
C LEU A 123 15.34 -6.12 -7.49
N ILE A 124 14.24 -6.86 -7.49
CA ILE A 124 14.25 -8.32 -7.61
C ILE A 124 15.00 -8.76 -8.87
N ARG A 125 14.70 -8.13 -10.00
CA ARG A 125 15.38 -8.41 -11.26
C ARG A 125 16.89 -8.14 -11.20
N ARG A 126 17.29 -7.01 -10.61
CA ARG A 126 18.72 -6.60 -10.57
C ARG A 126 19.54 -7.37 -9.55
N THR A 127 18.94 -7.74 -8.42
CA THR A 127 19.67 -8.41 -7.33
C THR A 127 19.68 -9.91 -7.47
N LEU A 128 18.57 -10.50 -7.90
CA LEU A 128 18.35 -11.95 -7.92
C LEU A 128 18.21 -12.53 -9.33
N GLY A 129 18.09 -11.70 -10.37
CA GLY A 129 17.70 -12.17 -11.71
C GLY A 129 16.28 -12.75 -11.72
N GLY A 130 15.49 -12.51 -10.69
CA GLY A 130 14.15 -13.07 -10.49
C GLY A 130 13.08 -12.32 -11.26
N GLU A 131 11.91 -12.93 -11.35
CA GLU A 131 10.72 -12.37 -12.01
C GLU A 131 9.60 -12.15 -10.98
N ALA A 132 9.11 -10.92 -10.91
CA ALA A 132 8.03 -10.51 -10.02
C ALA A 132 7.08 -9.52 -10.71
N TYR A 133 5.83 -9.51 -10.29
CA TYR A 133 4.74 -8.85 -11.00
C TYR A 133 4.14 -7.71 -10.17
N ALA A 134 3.66 -6.69 -10.87
CA ALA A 134 2.96 -5.55 -10.31
C ALA A 134 1.54 -5.46 -10.88
N LEU A 135 0.55 -5.28 -10.03
CA LEU A 135 -0.83 -5.03 -10.43
C LEU A 135 -1.37 -3.83 -9.68
N THR A 136 -1.94 -2.87 -10.39
CA THR A 136 -2.60 -1.74 -9.75
C THR A 136 -4.03 -1.58 -10.24
N CYS A 137 -4.91 -1.21 -9.30
CA CYS A 137 -6.30 -0.87 -9.58
C CYS A 137 -6.50 0.64 -9.48
N PRO A 138 -7.38 1.24 -10.30
CA PRO A 138 -7.77 2.63 -10.14
C PRO A 138 -8.30 2.90 -8.73
N LEU A 139 -7.99 4.08 -8.19
CA LEU A 139 -8.55 4.49 -6.91
C LEU A 139 -10.06 4.66 -7.03
N ILE A 140 -10.80 4.11 -6.08
CA ILE A 140 -12.26 4.24 -6.05
C ILE A 140 -12.60 5.70 -5.68
N THR A 141 -13.33 6.36 -6.57
CA THR A 141 -13.85 7.71 -6.38
C THR A 141 -15.33 7.73 -6.65
N LYS A 142 -16.06 8.68 -6.06
CA LYS A 142 -17.46 8.94 -6.41
C LYS A 142 -17.59 9.43 -7.86
N ALA A 143 -18.80 9.36 -8.42
CA ALA A 143 -19.09 9.87 -9.76
C ALA A 143 -18.80 11.37 -9.91
N ASP A 144 -18.96 12.15 -8.84
CA ASP A 144 -18.64 13.57 -8.74
C ASP A 144 -17.13 13.87 -8.56
N GLY A 145 -16.28 12.84 -8.56
CA GLY A 145 -14.83 12.95 -8.31
C GLY A 145 -14.45 12.99 -6.83
N GLY A 146 -15.40 12.97 -5.91
CA GLY A 146 -15.17 12.96 -4.47
C GLY A 146 -14.49 11.67 -4.00
N LYS A 147 -13.86 11.73 -2.82
CA LYS A 147 -13.22 10.55 -2.20
C LYS A 147 -14.25 9.54 -1.74
N PHE A 148 -14.06 8.26 -2.09
CA PHE A 148 -14.87 7.16 -1.60
C PHE A 148 -14.76 7.01 -0.07
N GLY A 149 -15.87 6.58 0.57
CA GLY A 149 -15.91 6.29 2.00
C GLY A 149 -15.94 7.52 2.92
N LYS A 150 -15.80 8.74 2.39
CA LYS A 150 -16.00 9.98 3.15
C LYS A 150 -17.42 10.47 2.99
N THR A 151 -18.11 10.64 4.12
CA THR A 151 -19.43 11.28 4.23
C THR A 151 -19.26 12.63 4.93
N GLU A 152 -20.31 13.46 4.96
CA GLU A 152 -20.33 14.70 5.76
C GLU A 152 -20.06 14.44 7.24
N SER A 153 -20.41 13.25 7.74
CA SER A 153 -20.20 12.80 9.12
C SER A 153 -18.89 12.01 9.34
N GLY A 154 -18.00 11.94 8.33
CA GLY A 154 -16.70 11.24 8.43
C GLY A 154 -16.60 9.99 7.57
N ASN A 155 -15.70 9.08 7.93
CA ASN A 155 -15.46 7.83 7.20
C ASN A 155 -16.48 6.75 7.56
N ILE A 156 -16.72 5.81 6.63
CA ILE A 156 -17.46 4.57 6.90
C ILE A 156 -16.46 3.50 7.36
N TRP A 157 -16.64 3.03 8.58
CA TRP A 157 -15.73 2.11 9.24
C TRP A 157 -16.27 0.68 9.25
N LEU A 158 -15.37 -0.31 9.12
CA LEU A 158 -15.70 -1.72 9.32
C LEU A 158 -15.87 -2.08 10.81
N ASP A 159 -15.42 -1.21 11.71
CA ASP A 159 -15.61 -1.36 13.14
C ASP A 159 -16.95 -0.77 13.56
N ARG A 160 -17.83 -1.65 14.11
CA ARG A 160 -19.19 -1.27 14.54
C ARG A 160 -19.24 -0.20 15.64
N ARG A 161 -18.13 0.02 16.34
CA ARG A 161 -18.03 1.09 17.37
C ARG A 161 -18.02 2.47 16.74
N TYR A 162 -17.50 2.60 15.52
CA TYR A 162 -17.42 3.87 14.79
C TYR A 162 -18.53 4.02 13.75
N THR A 163 -18.93 2.92 13.09
CA THR A 163 -20.07 2.91 12.17
C THR A 163 -20.97 1.73 12.51
N SER A 164 -22.18 2.01 12.99
CA SER A 164 -23.12 0.94 13.32
C SER A 164 -23.49 0.13 12.08
N PRO A 165 -23.89 -1.15 12.22
CA PRO A 165 -24.33 -1.99 11.09
C PRO A 165 -25.46 -1.32 10.26
N TYR A 166 -26.38 -0.63 10.94
CA TYR A 166 -27.45 0.12 10.28
C TYR A 166 -26.90 1.26 9.40
N LYS A 167 -25.99 2.08 9.95
CA LYS A 167 -25.35 3.17 9.17
C LYS A 167 -24.50 2.62 8.01
N PHE A 168 -23.82 1.50 8.21
CA PHE A 168 -23.07 0.83 7.17
C PHE A 168 -23.99 0.35 6.03
N TYR A 169 -25.11 -0.31 6.37
CA TYR A 169 -26.10 -0.74 5.40
C TYR A 169 -26.73 0.45 4.66
N GLN A 170 -27.14 1.49 5.40
CA GLN A 170 -27.71 2.71 4.80
C GLN A 170 -26.74 3.43 3.86
N PHE A 171 -25.46 3.42 4.14
CA PHE A 171 -24.45 3.98 3.23
C PHE A 171 -24.49 3.29 1.86
N TRP A 172 -24.52 1.97 1.82
CA TRP A 172 -24.58 1.21 0.58
C TRP A 172 -25.93 1.32 -0.11
N LEU A 173 -27.01 1.33 0.65
CA LEU A 173 -28.37 1.46 0.11
C LEU A 173 -28.61 2.83 -0.57
N ASN A 174 -27.96 3.87 -0.08
CA ASN A 174 -28.10 5.24 -0.60
C ASN A 174 -27.01 5.62 -1.62
N VAL A 175 -26.21 4.68 -2.08
CA VAL A 175 -25.28 4.91 -3.19
C VAL A 175 -26.06 5.23 -4.46
N SER A 176 -25.62 6.25 -5.21
CA SER A 176 -26.25 6.58 -6.50
C SER A 176 -26.10 5.44 -7.51
N ASP A 177 -27.03 5.31 -8.46
CA ASP A 177 -26.95 4.27 -9.50
C ASP A 177 -25.64 4.38 -10.31
N ALA A 178 -25.19 5.60 -10.58
CA ALA A 178 -23.91 5.85 -11.28
C ALA A 178 -22.71 5.38 -10.47
N ASP A 179 -22.72 5.59 -9.15
CA ASP A 179 -21.66 5.12 -8.24
C ASP A 179 -21.76 3.60 -8.06
N ALA A 180 -22.96 3.04 -7.93
CA ALA A 180 -23.17 1.60 -7.78
C ALA A 180 -22.58 0.82 -8.98
N ALA A 181 -22.87 1.25 -10.20
CA ALA A 181 -22.29 0.65 -11.40
C ALA A 181 -20.76 0.70 -11.39
N LYS A 182 -20.17 1.83 -11.01
CA LYS A 182 -18.70 2.01 -10.92
C LYS A 182 -18.09 1.11 -9.85
N TYR A 183 -18.72 1.01 -8.67
CA TYR A 183 -18.19 0.22 -7.56
C TYR A 183 -18.26 -1.28 -7.85
N ILE A 184 -19.36 -1.77 -8.45
CA ILE A 184 -19.49 -3.17 -8.84
C ILE A 184 -18.35 -3.55 -9.81
N LEU A 185 -18.09 -2.74 -10.83
CA LEU A 185 -17.02 -2.99 -11.81
C LEU A 185 -15.62 -2.93 -11.19
N SER A 186 -15.44 -2.26 -10.06
CA SER A 186 -14.16 -2.18 -9.36
C SER A 186 -13.94 -3.32 -8.35
N LEU A 187 -14.99 -4.07 -8.01
CA LEU A 187 -14.97 -5.15 -7.02
C LEU A 187 -15.00 -6.57 -7.66
N ILE A 188 -15.23 -6.66 -8.97
CA ILE A 188 -15.16 -7.88 -9.76
C ILE A 188 -13.83 -7.98 -10.49
#